data_486292d8d4dbc96bc95aaaa8f7666adb
#
_entry.id   486292d8d4dbc96bc95aaaa8f7666adb
#
_cell.length_a   1.000
_cell.length_b   1.000
_cell.length_c   1.000
_cell.angle_alpha   90.00
_cell.angle_beta   90.00
_cell.angle_gamma   90.00
#
_symmetry.space_group_name_H-M   'P 1'
#
loop_
_entity.id
_entity.type
_entity.pdbx_description
1 polymer ?
#
loop_
_entity_poly.entity_id
_entity_poly.type
_entity_poly.pdbx_seq_one_letter_code
_entity_poly.pdbx_strand_id
1 'polypeptide(L)'
;MLKQGFYLCFSLHLHEKYIPMDIDTLNGLKRCPLFQGFTAEDIMSLMHAVRYRVVRYAKGEIFAIAGDPCLHIDIVVKGEMIAKVASPFGHSVRMSLHHSGNMLAPAFLYAKNNVYPVTVEASTEAYVFRLMPDDLENLFSVEPRLYLNFIKVISNIVAHLTKRVSMLSMSVKERLCFYLQEEIVRQGTTDLMLTLSRQEMAESFGVYK
;
A
#
# COMPACT_ATOMS: atom_id res chain seq x y z
N MET A 1 18.83 -37.09 9.86
CA MET A 1 19.03 -36.25 11.07
C MET A 1 19.39 -34.85 10.61
N LEU A 2 18.75 -33.81 11.07
CA LEU A 2 18.83 -32.36 10.71
C LEU A 2 17.65 -31.87 9.85
N LYS A 3 16.47 -31.79 10.49
CA LYS A 3 15.35 -30.91 10.13
C LYS A 3 14.65 -30.45 11.44
N GLN A 4 15.35 -29.73 12.28
CA GLN A 4 14.79 -29.03 13.42
C GLN A 4 15.62 -27.78 13.67
N GLY A 5 15.25 -26.67 13.09
CA GLY A 5 15.97 -25.42 13.30
C GLY A 5 15.34 -24.16 12.69
N PHE A 6 14.12 -24.24 12.14
CA PHE A 6 13.55 -23.07 11.45
C PHE A 6 12.19 -22.57 12.01
N TYR A 7 11.76 -23.10 13.16
CA TYR A 7 10.44 -22.75 13.74
C TYR A 7 10.50 -21.84 14.98
N LEU A 8 11.65 -21.29 15.34
CA LEU A 8 11.79 -20.57 16.62
C LEU A 8 11.78 -19.03 16.52
N CYS A 9 11.59 -18.44 15.34
CA CYS A 9 11.51 -16.99 15.18
C CYS A 9 10.07 -16.44 15.05
N PHE A 10 9.05 -17.31 15.10
CA PHE A 10 7.65 -16.94 14.84
C PHE A 10 6.82 -16.67 16.11
N SER A 11 7.45 -16.71 17.30
CA SER A 11 6.70 -16.70 18.58
C SER A 11 6.76 -15.41 19.40
N LEU A 12 7.28 -14.30 18.87
CA LEU A 12 7.44 -13.06 19.64
C LEU A 12 6.44 -11.94 19.32
N HIS A 13 5.40 -12.20 18.53
CA HIS A 13 4.33 -11.22 18.24
C HIS A 13 3.00 -11.55 18.94
N LEU A 14 3.02 -12.22 20.08
CA LEU A 14 1.83 -12.73 20.77
C LEU A 14 1.10 -11.72 21.69
N HIS A 15 1.21 -10.41 21.42
CA HIS A 15 0.36 -9.40 22.08
C HIS A 15 -0.31 -8.43 21.09
N GLU A 16 -0.67 -8.91 19.89
CA GLU A 16 -1.55 -8.13 19.02
C GLU A 16 -2.94 -8.07 19.66
N LYS A 17 -3.29 -6.91 20.26
CA LYS A 17 -4.63 -6.67 20.79
C LYS A 17 -5.63 -6.75 19.63
N TYR A 18 -6.52 -7.73 19.68
CA TYR A 18 -7.72 -7.75 18.82
C TYR A 18 -8.50 -6.45 19.06
N ILE A 19 -8.61 -5.61 18.05
CA ILE A 19 -9.42 -4.40 18.05
C ILE A 19 -10.66 -4.72 17.22
N PRO A 20 -11.88 -4.67 17.81
CA PRO A 20 -13.10 -4.86 17.04
C PRO A 20 -13.24 -3.75 16.00
N MET A 21 -14.03 -4.00 14.94
CA MET A 21 -14.30 -2.99 13.92
C MET A 21 -14.97 -1.77 14.54
N ASP A 22 -14.23 -0.68 14.59
CA ASP A 22 -14.72 0.63 15.00
C ASP A 22 -15.06 1.50 13.77
N ILE A 23 -15.59 2.67 14.02
CA ILE A 23 -15.98 3.61 12.98
C ILE A 23 -14.77 4.09 12.13
N ASP A 24 -13.58 4.20 12.74
CA ASP A 24 -12.37 4.61 12.02
C ASP A 24 -11.92 3.50 11.05
N THR A 25 -11.95 2.25 11.49
CA THR A 25 -11.68 1.08 10.66
C THR A 25 -12.64 1.00 9.48
N LEU A 26 -13.93 1.13 9.73
CA LEU A 26 -14.95 1.12 8.68
C LEU A 26 -14.74 2.26 7.68
N ASN A 27 -14.47 3.47 8.16
CA ASN A 27 -14.18 4.61 7.29
C ASN A 27 -12.89 4.43 6.48
N GLY A 28 -11.88 3.78 7.05
CA GLY A 28 -10.64 3.39 6.34
C GLY A 28 -10.93 2.40 5.21
N LEU A 29 -11.71 1.36 5.48
CA LEU A 29 -12.11 0.37 4.47
C LEU A 29 -12.95 1.01 3.35
N LYS A 30 -13.88 1.91 3.66
CA LYS A 30 -14.67 2.66 2.66
C LYS A 30 -13.82 3.48 1.70
N ARG A 31 -12.66 4.00 2.14
CA ARG A 31 -11.71 4.72 1.27
C ARG A 31 -10.88 3.79 0.41
N CYS A 32 -10.80 2.50 0.76
CA CYS A 32 -9.99 1.55 0.03
C CYS A 32 -10.61 1.22 -1.33
N PRO A 33 -9.84 1.30 -2.44
CA PRO A 33 -10.33 0.94 -3.77
C PRO A 33 -10.91 -0.48 -3.86
N LEU A 34 -10.49 -1.41 -2.99
CA LEU A 34 -11.05 -2.76 -2.90
C LEU A 34 -12.56 -2.72 -2.61
N PHE A 35 -13.00 -1.77 -1.78
CA PHE A 35 -14.40 -1.61 -1.39
C PHE A 35 -15.13 -0.50 -2.17
N GLN A 36 -14.60 -0.10 -3.32
CA GLN A 36 -15.23 0.91 -4.15
C GLN A 36 -16.63 0.46 -4.60
N GLY A 37 -17.65 1.32 -4.34
CA GLY A 37 -19.06 1.04 -4.66
C GLY A 37 -19.82 0.24 -3.60
N PHE A 38 -19.20 0.02 -2.42
CA PHE A 38 -19.84 -0.62 -1.27
C PHE A 38 -20.32 0.42 -0.25
N THR A 39 -21.48 0.19 0.34
CA THR A 39 -21.97 0.94 1.50
C THR A 39 -21.27 0.48 2.78
N ALA A 40 -21.45 1.22 3.88
CA ALA A 40 -20.96 0.80 5.19
C ALA A 40 -21.58 -0.53 5.64
N GLU A 41 -22.87 -0.68 5.38
CA GLU A 41 -23.66 -1.87 5.70
C GLU A 41 -23.17 -3.10 4.91
N ASP A 42 -22.86 -2.92 3.61
CA ASP A 42 -22.28 -3.99 2.78
C ASP A 42 -20.96 -4.46 3.36
N ILE A 43 -20.04 -3.51 3.69
CA ILE A 43 -18.72 -3.84 4.26
C ILE A 43 -18.89 -4.58 5.59
N MET A 44 -19.74 -4.08 6.48
CA MET A 44 -20.00 -4.75 7.77
C MET A 44 -20.54 -6.16 7.57
N SER A 45 -21.48 -6.35 6.66
CA SER A 45 -22.03 -7.66 6.34
C SER A 45 -20.96 -8.64 5.84
N LEU A 46 -20.07 -8.19 4.94
CA LEU A 46 -18.94 -8.98 4.45
C LEU A 46 -17.98 -9.37 5.57
N MET A 47 -17.69 -8.43 6.47
CA MET A 47 -16.75 -8.68 7.58
C MET A 47 -17.30 -9.65 8.64
N HIS A 48 -18.60 -9.86 8.72
CA HIS A 48 -19.19 -10.92 9.56
C HIS A 48 -18.88 -12.35 9.04
N ALA A 49 -18.58 -12.49 7.75
CA ALA A 49 -18.33 -13.77 7.11
C ALA A 49 -16.85 -14.23 7.17
N VAL A 50 -15.93 -13.38 7.62
CA VAL A 50 -14.49 -13.63 7.58
C VAL A 50 -13.80 -13.24 8.88
N ARG A 51 -12.60 -13.79 9.09
CA ARG A 51 -11.75 -13.44 10.22
C ARG A 51 -10.74 -12.37 9.79
N TYR A 52 -10.77 -11.24 10.46
CA TYR A 52 -9.82 -10.15 10.26
C TYR A 52 -9.17 -9.72 11.59
N ARG A 53 -8.12 -8.94 11.49
CA ARG A 53 -7.48 -8.28 12.62
C ARG A 53 -7.25 -6.81 12.29
N VAL A 54 -7.27 -5.95 13.31
CA VAL A 54 -6.77 -4.58 13.23
C VAL A 54 -5.59 -4.48 14.17
N VAL A 55 -4.42 -4.15 13.62
CA VAL A 55 -3.16 -4.09 14.35
C VAL A 55 -2.73 -2.64 14.45
N ARG A 56 -2.37 -2.22 15.67
CA ARG A 56 -1.87 -0.88 15.95
C ARG A 56 -0.34 -0.88 15.87
N TYR A 57 0.19 0.14 15.21
CA TYR A 57 1.62 0.42 15.12
C TYR A 57 1.90 1.81 15.70
N ALA A 58 2.86 1.90 16.62
CA ALA A 58 3.34 3.18 17.13
C ALA A 58 4.18 3.89 16.06
N LYS A 59 4.30 5.21 16.15
CA LYS A 59 5.19 5.97 15.25
C LYS A 59 6.62 5.42 15.30
N GLY A 60 7.20 5.14 14.14
CA GLY A 60 8.54 4.56 13.98
C GLY A 60 8.58 3.04 14.09
N GLU A 61 7.47 2.39 14.40
CA GLU A 61 7.40 0.92 14.48
C GLU A 61 7.43 0.31 13.07
N ILE A 62 8.24 -0.74 12.93
CA ILE A 62 8.39 -1.44 11.65
C ILE A 62 7.21 -2.40 11.47
N PHE A 63 6.51 -2.25 10.36
CA PHE A 63 5.44 -3.13 9.92
C PHE A 63 5.98 -4.38 9.21
N ALA A 64 6.93 -4.19 8.27
CA ALA A 64 7.59 -5.24 7.51
C ALA A 64 8.98 -4.78 7.07
N ILE A 65 9.92 -5.70 7.02
CA ILE A 65 11.26 -5.49 6.48
C ILE A 65 11.29 -5.99 5.03
N ALA A 66 12.10 -5.36 4.17
CA ALA A 66 12.30 -5.84 2.80
C ALA A 66 12.77 -7.30 2.80
N GLY A 67 12.06 -8.16 2.07
CA GLY A 67 12.28 -9.60 2.04
C GLY A 67 11.39 -10.41 2.98
N ASP A 68 10.68 -9.79 3.92
CA ASP A 68 9.68 -10.49 4.75
C ASP A 68 8.54 -11.05 3.88
N PRO A 69 7.96 -12.20 4.23
CA PRO A 69 6.82 -12.77 3.49
C PRO A 69 5.59 -11.84 3.54
N CYS A 70 4.99 -11.60 2.38
CA CYS A 70 3.71 -10.88 2.24
C CYS A 70 2.55 -11.89 2.31
N LEU A 71 2.10 -12.22 3.52
CA LEU A 71 1.14 -13.30 3.79
C LEU A 71 -0.29 -12.83 4.00
N HIS A 72 -0.55 -11.53 3.93
CA HIS A 72 -1.85 -10.95 4.26
C HIS A 72 -2.23 -9.86 3.26
N ILE A 73 -3.52 -9.62 3.13
CA ILE A 73 -4.01 -8.34 2.64
C ILE A 73 -3.98 -7.35 3.80
N ASP A 74 -3.22 -6.30 3.64
CA ASP A 74 -3.04 -5.26 4.65
C ASP A 74 -3.52 -3.91 4.10
N ILE A 75 -4.43 -3.26 4.84
CA ILE A 75 -5.02 -1.97 4.47
C ILE A 75 -4.79 -1.00 5.62
N VAL A 76 -4.17 0.14 5.36
CA VAL A 76 -4.06 1.23 6.33
C VAL A 76 -5.45 1.80 6.56
N VAL A 77 -6.00 1.69 7.77
CA VAL A 77 -7.33 2.21 8.09
C VAL A 77 -7.28 3.52 8.86
N LYS A 78 -6.16 3.78 9.56
CA LYS A 78 -5.91 5.05 10.26
C LYS A 78 -4.42 5.33 10.31
N GLY A 79 -4.04 6.62 10.29
CA GLY A 79 -2.64 7.04 10.30
C GLY A 79 -1.95 6.89 8.95
N GLU A 80 -0.63 6.81 8.97
CA GLU A 80 0.22 6.81 7.78
C GLU A 80 1.37 5.82 7.92
N MET A 81 1.65 5.11 6.84
CA MET A 81 2.78 4.19 6.70
C MET A 81 3.73 4.70 5.60
N ILE A 82 5.02 4.57 5.81
CA ILE A 82 6.05 5.01 4.88
C ILE A 82 6.87 3.82 4.40
N ALA A 83 6.99 3.67 3.09
CA ALA A 83 7.86 2.67 2.46
C ALA A 83 9.24 3.27 2.19
N LYS A 84 10.29 2.56 2.60
CA LYS A 84 11.69 2.99 2.51
C LYS A 84 12.56 1.91 1.89
N VAL A 85 13.55 2.34 1.11
CA VAL A 85 14.63 1.49 0.63
C VAL A 85 15.92 1.86 1.35
N ALA A 86 16.64 0.87 1.86
CA ALA A 86 17.97 1.08 2.40
C ALA A 86 18.94 1.41 1.25
N SER A 87 19.61 2.55 1.34
CA SER A 87 20.72 2.87 0.44
C SER A 87 21.96 2.08 0.83
N PRO A 88 22.81 1.68 -0.12
CA PRO A 88 24.12 1.07 0.18
C PRO A 88 25.02 1.94 1.08
N PHE A 89 24.74 3.23 1.17
CA PHE A 89 25.50 4.21 1.98
C PHE A 89 24.93 4.41 3.39
N GLY A 90 24.02 3.54 3.86
CA GLY A 90 23.47 3.60 5.22
C GLY A 90 22.30 4.59 5.41
N HIS A 91 21.90 5.29 4.36
CA HIS A 91 20.72 6.16 4.41
C HIS A 91 19.48 5.42 3.91
N SER A 92 18.31 5.70 4.48
CA SER A 92 17.05 5.20 3.94
C SER A 92 16.42 6.26 3.04
N VAL A 93 16.02 5.84 1.83
CA VAL A 93 15.31 6.69 0.86
C VAL A 93 13.82 6.39 0.95
N ARG A 94 13.02 7.42 1.15
CA ARG A 94 11.57 7.33 1.13
C ARG A 94 11.09 7.04 -0.30
N MET A 95 10.29 6.00 -0.47
CA MET A 95 9.73 5.58 -1.76
C MET A 95 8.27 6.03 -1.93
N SER A 96 7.46 5.84 -0.90
CA SER A 96 6.03 6.18 -0.93
C SER A 96 5.48 6.41 0.48
N LEU A 97 4.39 7.16 0.55
CA LEU A 97 3.57 7.34 1.73
C LEU A 97 2.21 6.69 1.47
N HIS A 98 1.74 5.91 2.43
CA HIS A 98 0.46 5.22 2.39
C HIS A 98 -0.44 5.78 3.47
N HIS A 99 -1.57 6.35 3.06
CA HIS A 99 -2.59 6.92 3.93
C HIS A 99 -3.74 5.94 4.17
N SER A 100 -4.65 6.32 5.03
CA SER A 100 -5.91 5.57 5.26
C SER A 100 -6.64 5.29 3.93
N GLY A 101 -6.98 4.03 3.71
CA GLY A 101 -7.55 3.48 2.49
C GLY A 101 -6.51 2.84 1.54
N ASN A 102 -5.23 3.04 1.76
CA ASN A 102 -4.22 2.40 0.91
C ASN A 102 -3.94 0.95 1.33
N MET A 103 -3.83 0.08 0.32
CA MET A 103 -3.36 -1.29 0.50
C MET A 103 -1.83 -1.31 0.52
N LEU A 104 -1.25 -2.15 1.38
CA LEU A 104 0.19 -2.36 1.47
C LEU A 104 0.58 -3.57 0.61
N ALA A 105 1.46 -3.36 -0.35
CA ALA A 105 2.03 -4.38 -1.23
C ALA A 105 1.02 -5.37 -1.89
N PRO A 106 -0.20 -4.96 -2.34
CA PRO A 106 -1.22 -5.90 -2.82
C PRO A 106 -0.78 -6.70 -4.05
N ALA A 107 0.14 -6.18 -4.87
CA ALA A 107 0.67 -6.85 -6.05
C ALA A 107 1.60 -8.04 -5.71
N PHE A 108 2.05 -8.15 -4.46
CA PHE A 108 2.98 -9.19 -4.03
C PHE A 108 2.30 -10.36 -3.34
N LEU A 109 1.05 -10.20 -2.90
CA LEU A 109 0.30 -11.23 -2.17
C LEU A 109 0.26 -12.57 -2.92
N TYR A 110 -0.07 -12.53 -4.21
CA TYR A 110 -0.18 -13.71 -5.07
C TYR A 110 1.03 -13.86 -6.02
N ALA A 111 2.10 -13.12 -5.79
CA ALA A 111 3.30 -13.25 -6.61
C ALA A 111 4.05 -14.54 -6.29
N LYS A 112 4.73 -15.14 -7.28
CA LYS A 112 5.58 -16.32 -7.07
C LYS A 112 6.63 -16.08 -5.98
N ASN A 113 7.18 -14.86 -5.91
CA ASN A 113 8.04 -14.39 -4.83
C ASN A 113 7.25 -13.36 -4.01
N ASN A 114 6.45 -13.84 -3.07
CA ASN A 114 5.52 -13.06 -2.27
C ASN A 114 6.19 -12.39 -1.07
N VAL A 115 7.16 -11.54 -1.32
CA VAL A 115 7.88 -10.81 -0.27
C VAL A 115 7.67 -9.30 -0.41
N TYR A 116 7.76 -8.58 0.72
CA TYR A 116 7.76 -7.12 0.70
C TYR A 116 9.01 -6.62 -0.03
N PRO A 117 8.87 -5.77 -1.07
CA PRO A 117 10.02 -5.28 -1.84
C PRO A 117 10.82 -4.21 -1.10
N VAL A 118 10.24 -3.61 -0.08
CA VAL A 118 10.78 -2.48 0.68
C VAL A 118 10.39 -2.59 2.15
N THR A 119 11.15 -1.95 3.03
CA THR A 119 10.79 -1.83 4.44
C THR A 119 9.66 -0.82 4.59
N VAL A 120 8.64 -1.18 5.39
CA VAL A 120 7.49 -0.33 5.71
C VAL A 120 7.47 -0.06 7.21
N GLU A 121 7.33 1.20 7.60
CA GLU A 121 7.23 1.63 9.00
C GLU A 121 6.08 2.63 9.18
N ALA A 122 5.58 2.76 10.39
CA ALA A 122 4.58 3.74 10.76
C ALA A 122 5.18 5.14 10.85
N SER A 123 4.76 6.08 10.01
CA SER A 123 5.22 7.48 10.06
C SER A 123 4.47 8.29 11.12
N THR A 124 3.26 7.88 11.43
CA THR A 124 2.45 8.33 12.57
C THR A 124 1.99 7.10 13.36
N GLU A 125 1.24 7.26 14.45
CA GLU A 125 0.46 6.13 14.98
C GLU A 125 -0.49 5.66 13.88
N ALA A 126 -0.46 4.37 13.56
CA ALA A 126 -1.21 3.80 12.46
C ALA A 126 -1.94 2.52 12.87
N TYR A 127 -3.06 2.25 12.18
CA TYR A 127 -3.85 1.04 12.34
C TYR A 127 -3.97 0.37 10.98
N VAL A 128 -3.66 -0.91 10.94
CA VAL A 128 -3.67 -1.71 9.72
C VAL A 128 -4.69 -2.83 9.88
N PHE A 129 -5.70 -2.83 9.00
CA PHE A 129 -6.63 -3.93 8.84
C PHE A 129 -5.94 -5.04 8.06
N ARG A 130 -6.01 -6.26 8.58
CA ARG A 130 -5.33 -7.44 8.08
C ARG A 130 -6.31 -8.58 7.85
N LEU A 131 -6.25 -9.18 6.66
CA LEU A 131 -7.07 -10.30 6.24
C LEU A 131 -6.19 -11.40 5.65
N MET A 132 -6.51 -12.67 5.95
CA MET A 132 -5.83 -13.80 5.32
C MET A 132 -6.24 -13.95 3.85
N PRO A 133 -5.36 -14.46 2.97
CA PRO A 133 -5.71 -14.72 1.57
C PRO A 133 -6.93 -15.60 1.40
N ASP A 134 -7.05 -16.69 2.17
CA ASP A 134 -8.19 -17.60 2.10
C ASP A 134 -9.52 -16.90 2.43
N ASP A 135 -9.52 -16.01 3.43
CA ASP A 135 -10.68 -15.21 3.77
C ASP A 135 -11.02 -14.18 2.67
N LEU A 136 -10.00 -13.61 2.00
CA LEU A 136 -10.20 -12.73 0.84
C LEU A 136 -10.80 -13.50 -0.35
N GLU A 137 -10.32 -14.72 -0.62
CA GLU A 137 -10.83 -15.59 -1.68
C GLU A 137 -12.29 -16.01 -1.41
N ASN A 138 -12.63 -16.27 -0.14
CA ASN A 138 -14.01 -16.50 0.27
C ASN A 138 -14.88 -15.27 -0.02
N LEU A 139 -14.41 -14.07 0.30
CA LEU A 139 -15.11 -12.81 -0.03
C LEU A 139 -15.29 -12.63 -1.54
N PHE A 140 -14.30 -12.95 -2.35
CA PHE A 140 -14.40 -12.91 -3.82
C PHE A 140 -15.48 -13.85 -4.36
N SER A 141 -15.62 -15.01 -3.73
CA SER A 141 -16.63 -16.02 -4.12
C SER A 141 -18.05 -15.57 -3.79
N VAL A 142 -18.22 -14.88 -2.65
CA VAL A 142 -19.53 -14.39 -2.19
C VAL A 142 -19.92 -13.08 -2.87
N GLU A 143 -18.92 -12.21 -3.14
CA GLU A 143 -19.15 -10.88 -3.71
C GLU A 143 -18.14 -10.59 -4.84
N PRO A 144 -18.46 -10.99 -6.08
CA PRO A 144 -17.56 -10.85 -7.24
C PRO A 144 -17.11 -9.42 -7.56
N ARG A 145 -17.81 -8.38 -7.09
CA ARG A 145 -17.38 -6.98 -7.24
C ARG A 145 -16.04 -6.72 -6.56
N LEU A 146 -15.76 -7.38 -5.42
CA LEU A 146 -14.48 -7.28 -4.73
C LEU A 146 -13.33 -7.79 -5.61
N TYR A 147 -13.54 -8.93 -6.28
CA TYR A 147 -12.55 -9.48 -7.21
C TYR A 147 -12.24 -8.51 -8.36
N LEU A 148 -13.28 -7.92 -8.98
CA LEU A 148 -13.10 -6.91 -10.03
C LEU A 148 -12.38 -5.67 -9.51
N ASN A 149 -12.70 -5.21 -8.31
CA ASN A 149 -12.02 -4.08 -7.70
C ASN A 149 -10.56 -4.41 -7.40
N PHE A 150 -10.26 -5.61 -6.90
CA PHE A 150 -8.88 -6.06 -6.68
C PHE A 150 -8.08 -6.07 -8.00
N ILE A 151 -8.64 -6.63 -9.08
CA ILE A 151 -8.00 -6.59 -10.41
C ILE A 151 -7.74 -5.15 -10.86
N LYS A 152 -8.70 -4.23 -10.68
CA LYS A 152 -8.49 -2.81 -11.00
C LYS A 152 -7.34 -2.21 -10.21
N VAL A 153 -7.22 -2.52 -8.90
CA VAL A 153 -6.08 -2.07 -8.07
C VAL A 153 -4.77 -2.54 -8.67
N ILE A 154 -4.65 -3.83 -8.98
CA ILE A 154 -3.41 -4.40 -9.55
C ILE A 154 -3.11 -3.79 -10.92
N SER A 155 -4.11 -3.67 -11.79
CA SER A 155 -3.97 -3.06 -13.12
C SER A 155 -3.49 -1.61 -13.03
N ASN A 156 -4.02 -0.82 -12.10
CA ASN A 156 -3.58 0.55 -11.88
C ASN A 156 -2.14 0.63 -11.37
N ILE A 157 -1.72 -0.30 -10.50
CA ILE A 157 -0.33 -0.39 -10.05
C ILE A 157 0.59 -0.69 -11.24
N VAL A 158 0.23 -1.66 -12.09
CA VAL A 158 1.01 -2.00 -13.29
C VAL A 158 1.10 -0.81 -14.24
N ALA A 159 -0.02 -0.15 -14.55
CA ALA A 159 -0.05 1.03 -15.40
C ALA A 159 0.85 2.16 -14.85
N HIS A 160 0.78 2.41 -13.53
CA HIS A 160 1.61 3.41 -12.87
C HIS A 160 3.11 3.06 -12.93
N LEU A 161 3.47 1.80 -12.67
CA LEU A 161 4.84 1.34 -12.76
C LEU A 161 5.39 1.42 -14.19
N THR A 162 4.60 0.99 -15.18
CA THR A 162 4.97 1.10 -16.61
C THR A 162 5.25 2.55 -17.00
N LYS A 163 4.38 3.48 -16.58
CA LYS A 163 4.60 4.90 -16.79
C LYS A 163 5.91 5.38 -16.14
N ARG A 164 6.19 5.02 -14.90
CA ARG A 164 7.45 5.40 -14.22
C ARG A 164 8.67 4.84 -14.94
N VAL A 165 8.62 3.58 -15.39
CA VAL A 165 9.72 2.96 -16.16
C VAL A 165 9.93 3.71 -17.49
N SER A 166 8.86 4.06 -18.21
CA SER A 166 8.97 4.86 -19.44
C SER A 166 9.61 6.22 -19.20
N MET A 167 9.32 6.84 -18.06
CA MET A 167 9.96 8.13 -17.69
C MET A 167 11.46 8.01 -17.40
N LEU A 168 11.97 6.84 -16.98
CA LEU A 168 13.41 6.66 -16.71
C LEU A 168 14.27 6.82 -17.96
N SER A 169 13.73 6.51 -19.14
CA SER A 169 14.42 6.68 -20.44
C SER A 169 14.35 8.10 -21.00
N MET A 170 13.56 8.98 -20.38
CA MET A 170 13.38 10.36 -20.82
C MET A 170 14.42 11.29 -20.20
N SER A 171 14.84 12.32 -20.95
CA SER A 171 15.60 13.45 -20.39
C SER A 171 14.76 14.21 -19.37
N VAL A 172 15.39 14.99 -18.49
CA VAL A 172 14.70 15.84 -17.51
C VAL A 172 13.72 16.81 -18.17
N LYS A 173 14.09 17.35 -19.34
CA LYS A 173 13.24 18.24 -20.14
C LYS A 173 11.97 17.51 -20.60
N GLU A 174 12.10 16.30 -21.11
CA GLU A 174 10.95 15.49 -21.56
C GLU A 174 10.04 15.12 -20.39
N ARG A 175 10.61 14.74 -19.23
CA ARG A 175 9.83 14.47 -18.01
C ARG A 175 9.02 15.68 -17.55
N LEU A 176 9.63 16.87 -17.61
CA LEU A 176 8.95 18.12 -17.28
C LEU A 176 7.82 18.41 -18.28
N CYS A 177 8.08 18.28 -19.58
CA CYS A 177 7.04 18.47 -20.60
C CYS A 177 5.87 17.50 -20.40
N PHE A 178 6.17 16.25 -20.13
CA PHE A 178 5.17 15.23 -19.86
C PHE A 178 4.33 15.57 -18.63
N TYR A 179 4.97 15.97 -17.53
CA TYR A 179 4.27 16.40 -16.32
C TYR A 179 3.34 17.59 -16.57
N LEU A 180 3.82 18.60 -17.29
CA LEU A 180 3.01 19.78 -17.62
C LEU A 180 1.81 19.42 -18.52
N GLN A 181 1.99 18.53 -19.48
CA GLN A 181 0.88 18.03 -20.32
C GLN A 181 -0.19 17.32 -19.48
N GLU A 182 0.21 16.52 -18.51
CA GLU A 182 -0.75 15.87 -17.61
C GLU A 182 -1.50 16.89 -16.74
N GLU A 183 -0.78 17.91 -16.24
CA GLU A 183 -1.42 18.98 -15.48
C GLU A 183 -2.41 19.77 -16.32
N ILE A 184 -2.10 20.05 -17.60
CA ILE A 184 -3.02 20.68 -18.54
C ILE A 184 -4.30 19.84 -18.69
N VAL A 185 -4.16 18.54 -18.92
CA VAL A 185 -5.31 17.64 -19.05
C VAL A 185 -6.12 17.58 -17.74
N ARG A 186 -5.44 17.50 -16.60
CA ARG A 186 -6.06 17.40 -15.28
C ARG A 186 -6.82 18.69 -14.89
N GLN A 187 -6.25 19.85 -15.18
CA GLN A 187 -6.81 21.16 -14.80
C GLN A 187 -7.73 21.75 -15.91
N GLY A 188 -7.66 21.22 -17.12
CA GLY A 188 -8.46 21.71 -18.26
C GLY A 188 -8.05 23.11 -18.74
N THR A 189 -6.87 23.60 -18.38
CA THR A 189 -6.35 24.93 -18.71
C THR A 189 -4.85 24.88 -18.93
N THR A 190 -4.33 25.85 -19.69
CA THR A 190 -2.89 26.08 -19.86
C THR A 190 -2.30 26.97 -18.76
N ASP A 191 -3.13 27.66 -17.99
CA ASP A 191 -2.74 28.39 -16.79
C ASP A 191 -2.70 27.41 -15.62
N LEU A 192 -1.52 26.86 -15.36
CA LEU A 192 -1.33 25.76 -14.42
C LEU A 192 -0.98 26.25 -13.01
N MET A 193 -1.71 25.73 -12.03
CA MET A 193 -1.30 25.81 -10.63
C MET A 193 -0.51 24.55 -10.29
N LEU A 194 0.82 24.67 -10.16
CA LEU A 194 1.67 23.53 -9.80
C LEU A 194 1.56 23.27 -8.30
N THR A 195 1.20 22.06 -7.95
CA THR A 195 1.05 21.60 -6.55
C THR A 195 2.37 21.15 -5.93
N LEU A 196 3.34 20.76 -6.77
CA LEU A 196 4.67 20.35 -6.33
C LEU A 196 5.62 21.56 -6.24
N SER A 197 6.37 21.63 -5.15
CA SER A 197 7.51 22.54 -5.06
C SER A 197 8.62 22.14 -6.05
N ARG A 198 9.56 23.05 -6.31
CA ARG A 198 10.72 22.76 -7.19
C ARG A 198 11.54 21.58 -6.70
N GLN A 199 11.67 21.43 -5.39
CA GLN A 199 12.40 20.32 -4.78
C GLN A 199 11.66 19.00 -4.98
N GLU A 200 10.36 18.96 -4.73
CA GLU A 200 9.54 17.77 -4.95
C GLU A 200 9.50 17.36 -6.43
N MET A 201 9.46 18.33 -7.34
CA MET A 201 9.60 18.05 -8.78
C MET A 201 10.99 17.47 -9.11
N ALA A 202 12.07 18.04 -8.58
CA ALA A 202 13.42 17.51 -8.80
C ALA A 202 13.54 16.07 -8.28
N GLU A 203 13.03 15.80 -7.08
CA GLU A 203 12.99 14.45 -6.52
C GLU A 203 12.14 13.50 -7.37
N SER A 204 10.97 13.94 -7.84
CA SER A 204 10.09 13.12 -8.68
C SER A 204 10.69 12.80 -10.06
N PHE A 205 11.53 13.70 -10.58
CA PHE A 205 12.24 13.52 -11.85
C PHE A 205 13.61 12.84 -11.68
N GLY A 206 14.00 12.48 -10.44
CA GLY A 206 15.28 11.83 -10.17
C GLY A 206 16.49 12.76 -10.38
N VAL A 207 16.30 14.07 -10.27
CA VAL A 207 17.37 15.06 -10.36
C VAL A 207 17.85 15.37 -8.95
N TYR A 208 18.98 14.81 -8.60
CA TYR A 208 19.67 15.13 -7.34
C TYR A 208 20.71 16.22 -7.59
N LYS A 209 20.82 17.14 -6.64
CA LYS A 209 21.95 18.10 -6.59
C LYS A 209 23.18 17.42 -6.07
#